data_e860874b1845e677f3c0dbbb2d07f32f
#
_entry.id   e860874b1845e677f3c0dbbb2d07f32f
#
_cell.length_a   1.000
_cell.length_b   1.000
_cell.length_c   1.000
_cell.angle_alpha   90.00
_cell.angle_beta   90.00
_cell.angle_gamma   90.00
#
_symmetry.space_group_name_H-M   'P 1'
#
loop_
_entity.id
_entity.type
_entity.pdbx_description
1 polymer ?
#
loop_
_entity_poly.entity_id
_entity_poly.type
_entity_poly.pdbx_seq_one_letter_code
_entity_poly.pdbx_strand_id
1 'polypeptide(L)'
;MEMNITTFAARVFDAAREAGIAPAEICYSSSDAFSVRVRAGKLEDYQVSGKVSLSLRGRVGGRIGTSSTQALDEESIALLIRGVQESAALIETDEQDDILPPDEHYETVCNYSEALESVPAEDKIALAMEIDRRMQQADARIKPDDSVVRSAKETFCLRNTLGLDLSHTSNMIYAYTSALAKEGESAATGFKLLWGYSLEDIPAAEIADGCCEDALSQLGAGRMKSGKVPVVIRGGTMADLLSTFSGVFSADNAQKGLSLLAGREGETIASACVTLTDDPLMPWGLGSGAFDREGAATVKKNLIEGGVLRTLLHNRKTAKKAGCKNIRQRRGRGPRCPVEPLYRPRRGDARGAARADGRRSVPDRGIRPARWRERHQRRFLAPRARLRGAGRKARAPGGAVHRRGQLLPAAAGHHRRGQ
;
A
#
# COMPACT_ATOMS: atom_id res chain seq x y z
N MET A 1 29.77 18.40 -3.19
CA MET A 1 29.18 18.27 -4.54
C MET A 1 28.42 16.95 -4.56
N GLU A 2 27.14 16.99 -4.81
CA GLU A 2 26.30 15.79 -4.85
C GLU A 2 26.64 14.96 -6.08
N MET A 3 26.86 13.66 -5.90
CA MET A 3 27.22 12.73 -6.97
C MET A 3 25.97 12.10 -7.58
N ASN A 4 26.04 11.69 -8.86
CA ASN A 4 25.00 10.82 -9.39
C ASN A 4 25.09 9.42 -8.75
N ILE A 5 23.97 8.70 -8.71
CA ILE A 5 23.88 7.40 -8.03
C ILE A 5 24.86 6.35 -8.56
N THR A 6 25.18 6.37 -9.86
CA THR A 6 26.10 5.38 -10.45
C THR A 6 27.52 5.61 -9.95
N THR A 7 27.99 6.85 -9.98
CA THR A 7 29.32 7.21 -9.45
C THR A 7 29.43 6.98 -7.95
N PHE A 8 28.37 7.36 -7.20
CA PHE A 8 28.32 7.16 -5.76
C PHE A 8 28.38 5.67 -5.39
N ALA A 9 27.58 4.83 -6.05
CA ALA A 9 27.58 3.40 -5.82
C ALA A 9 28.93 2.74 -6.07
N ALA A 10 29.62 3.11 -7.16
CA ALA A 10 30.95 2.59 -7.48
C ALA A 10 31.94 2.92 -6.35
N ARG A 11 31.94 4.17 -5.87
CA ARG A 11 32.84 4.61 -4.77
C ARG A 11 32.49 3.93 -3.45
N VAL A 12 31.21 3.73 -3.15
CA VAL A 12 30.79 2.98 -1.94
C VAL A 12 31.26 1.53 -2.02
N PHE A 13 31.19 0.86 -3.19
CA PHE A 13 31.67 -0.51 -3.33
C PHE A 13 33.18 -0.62 -3.22
N ASP A 14 33.93 0.37 -3.73
CA ASP A 14 35.38 0.41 -3.56
C ASP A 14 35.75 0.57 -2.09
N ALA A 15 35.15 1.53 -1.39
CA ALA A 15 35.35 1.72 0.05
C ALA A 15 34.90 0.51 0.90
N ALA A 16 33.80 -0.15 0.52
CA ALA A 16 33.34 -1.37 1.19
C ALA A 16 34.37 -2.51 1.06
N ARG A 17 34.94 -2.69 -0.14
CA ARG A 17 35.97 -3.71 -0.40
C ARG A 17 37.22 -3.43 0.42
N GLU A 18 37.69 -2.17 0.46
CA GLU A 18 38.86 -1.75 1.27
C GLU A 18 38.62 -1.98 2.77
N ALA A 19 37.39 -1.80 3.24
CA ALA A 19 36.96 -2.03 4.63
C ALA A 19 36.67 -3.50 4.97
N GLY A 20 36.87 -4.46 4.04
CA GLY A 20 36.60 -5.88 4.24
C GLY A 20 35.12 -6.24 4.29
N ILE A 21 34.25 -5.42 3.69
CA ILE A 21 32.81 -5.65 3.57
C ILE A 21 32.53 -6.35 2.23
N ALA A 22 32.29 -7.66 2.24
CA ALA A 22 32.02 -8.42 1.02
C ALA A 22 31.15 -9.66 1.31
N PRO A 23 30.07 -9.94 0.52
CA PRO A 23 29.54 -9.05 -0.51
C PRO A 23 28.85 -7.80 0.07
N ALA A 24 28.69 -6.76 -0.77
CA ALA A 24 28.00 -5.52 -0.43
C ALA A 24 26.87 -5.23 -1.44
N GLU A 25 25.79 -4.61 -0.98
CA GLU A 25 24.61 -4.28 -1.77
C GLU A 25 24.09 -2.90 -1.42
N ILE A 26 23.77 -2.13 -2.44
CA ILE A 26 23.13 -0.81 -2.33
C ILE A 26 21.70 -0.91 -2.82
N CYS A 27 20.78 -0.42 -1.99
CA CYS A 27 19.39 -0.16 -2.35
C CYS A 27 19.18 1.36 -2.34
N TYR A 28 18.88 1.92 -3.51
CA TYR A 28 18.58 3.33 -3.69
C TYR A 28 17.12 3.52 -4.06
N SER A 29 16.49 4.53 -3.51
CA SER A 29 15.16 4.96 -3.91
C SER A 29 15.07 6.49 -3.93
N SER A 30 14.46 7.03 -4.98
CA SER A 30 14.05 8.42 -5.04
C SER A 30 12.57 8.51 -5.36
N SER A 31 11.91 9.54 -4.84
CA SER A 31 10.53 9.83 -5.18
C SER A 31 10.33 11.33 -5.27
N ASP A 32 9.69 11.77 -6.37
CA ASP A 32 9.19 13.11 -6.57
C ASP A 32 7.69 13.08 -6.52
N ALA A 33 7.09 13.92 -5.69
CA ALA A 33 5.66 13.94 -5.48
C ALA A 33 5.11 15.36 -5.57
N PHE A 34 3.98 15.48 -6.22
CA PHE A 34 3.14 16.65 -6.32
C PHE A 34 1.81 16.36 -5.65
N SER A 35 1.27 17.33 -4.91
CA SER A 35 -0.06 17.27 -4.31
C SER A 35 -0.70 18.65 -4.32
N VAL A 36 -1.95 18.70 -4.75
CA VAL A 36 -2.81 19.89 -4.64
C VAL A 36 -4.14 19.51 -4.02
N ARG A 37 -4.64 20.37 -3.14
CA ARG A 37 -5.96 20.25 -2.53
C ARG A 37 -6.75 21.53 -2.78
N VAL A 38 -7.99 21.37 -3.25
CA VAL A 38 -8.95 22.44 -3.49
C VAL A 38 -10.19 22.17 -2.62
N ARG A 39 -10.71 23.23 -2.02
CA ARG A 39 -11.96 23.19 -1.26
C ARG A 39 -12.73 24.49 -1.47
N ALA A 40 -14.02 24.38 -1.78
CA ALA A 40 -14.93 25.51 -1.99
C ALA A 40 -14.37 26.56 -2.97
N GLY A 41 -13.81 26.13 -4.09
CA GLY A 41 -13.22 26.96 -5.13
C GLY A 41 -11.89 27.62 -4.77
N LYS A 42 -11.25 27.22 -3.68
CA LYS A 42 -9.97 27.78 -3.24
C LYS A 42 -8.89 26.72 -3.14
N LEU A 43 -7.70 27.08 -3.57
CA LEU A 43 -6.49 26.31 -3.33
C LEU A 43 -6.17 26.36 -1.83
N GLU A 44 -6.27 25.22 -1.12
CA GLU A 44 -5.98 25.13 0.31
C GLU A 44 -4.55 24.62 0.58
N ASP A 45 -4.06 23.73 -0.25
CA ASP A 45 -2.74 23.13 -0.06
C ASP A 45 -2.08 22.84 -1.40
N TYR A 46 -0.78 23.13 -1.47
CA TYR A 46 0.07 22.85 -2.60
C TYR A 46 1.43 22.37 -2.10
N GLN A 47 1.84 21.20 -2.51
CA GLN A 47 3.09 20.61 -2.06
C GLN A 47 3.83 19.96 -3.23
N VAL A 48 5.12 20.28 -3.33
CA VAL A 48 6.09 19.54 -4.13
C VAL A 48 7.17 19.02 -3.19
N SER A 49 7.50 17.75 -3.29
CA SER A 49 8.51 17.14 -2.44
C SER A 49 9.34 16.12 -3.19
N GLY A 50 10.65 16.17 -3.00
CA GLY A 50 11.60 15.16 -3.41
C GLY A 50 12.15 14.42 -2.19
N LYS A 51 12.33 13.11 -2.29
CA LYS A 51 12.97 12.29 -1.26
C LYS A 51 13.97 11.35 -1.90
N VAL A 52 15.12 11.25 -1.27
CA VAL A 52 16.17 10.30 -1.61
C VAL A 52 16.46 9.43 -0.39
N SER A 53 16.67 8.16 -0.59
CA SER A 53 17.12 7.23 0.43
C SER A 53 18.06 6.22 -0.19
N LEU A 54 19.20 6.02 0.43
CA LEU A 54 20.14 4.98 0.06
C LEU A 54 20.48 4.16 1.29
N SER A 55 20.44 2.85 1.16
CA SER A 55 20.94 1.94 2.18
C SER A 55 22.04 1.05 1.60
N LEU A 56 23.11 0.89 2.38
CA LEU A 56 24.16 -0.08 2.16
C LEU A 56 23.94 -1.22 3.14
N ARG A 57 23.96 -2.44 2.64
CA ARG A 57 24.12 -3.64 3.46
C ARG A 57 25.34 -4.42 2.99
N GLY A 58 26.03 -5.06 3.91
CA GLY A 58 27.24 -5.77 3.57
C GLY A 58 27.64 -6.79 4.62
N ARG A 59 28.36 -7.82 4.19
CA ARG A 59 28.80 -8.90 5.06
C ARG A 59 30.14 -8.54 5.69
N VAL A 60 30.17 -8.59 7.02
CA VAL A 60 31.37 -8.37 7.85
C VAL A 60 31.47 -9.55 8.83
N GLY A 61 32.57 -10.30 8.78
CA GLY A 61 32.79 -11.43 9.72
C GLY A 61 31.66 -12.46 9.74
N GLY A 62 31.02 -12.73 8.57
CA GLY A 62 29.92 -13.67 8.47
C GLY A 62 28.52 -13.06 8.73
N ARG A 63 28.43 -11.83 9.25
CA ARG A 63 27.18 -11.14 9.61
C ARG A 63 26.87 -10.02 8.64
N ILE A 64 25.59 -9.73 8.37
CA ILE A 64 25.19 -8.64 7.46
C ILE A 64 24.83 -7.42 8.30
N GLY A 65 25.66 -6.37 8.20
CA GLY A 65 25.35 -5.06 8.73
C GLY A 65 24.61 -4.19 7.72
N THR A 66 23.94 -3.14 8.21
CA THR A 66 23.19 -2.18 7.39
C THR A 66 23.40 -0.76 7.87
N SER A 67 23.47 0.16 6.93
CA SER A 67 23.50 1.60 7.20
C SER A 67 22.74 2.35 6.12
N SER A 68 22.28 3.58 6.38
CA SER A 68 21.51 4.36 5.41
C SER A 68 21.85 5.85 5.47
N THR A 69 21.66 6.51 4.32
CA THR A 69 21.84 7.97 4.17
C THR A 69 20.79 8.53 3.21
N GLN A 70 20.62 9.84 3.22
CA GLN A 70 19.83 10.58 2.23
C GLN A 70 20.72 11.49 1.35
N ALA A 71 22.00 11.62 1.66
CA ALA A 71 22.94 12.39 0.88
C ALA A 71 23.86 11.48 0.06
N LEU A 72 24.22 11.94 -1.14
CA LEU A 72 25.12 11.24 -2.07
C LEU A 72 26.44 12.02 -2.18
N ASP A 73 27.12 12.16 -1.08
CA ASP A 73 28.40 12.88 -0.96
C ASP A 73 29.49 12.02 -0.34
N GLU A 74 30.71 12.53 -0.33
CA GLU A 74 31.90 11.83 0.16
C GLU A 74 31.82 11.48 1.64
N GLU A 75 31.25 12.36 2.45
CA GLU A 75 31.13 12.17 3.89
C GLU A 75 30.18 11.01 4.21
N SER A 76 29.11 10.89 3.43
CA SER A 76 28.12 9.81 3.55
C SER A 76 28.72 8.44 3.24
N ILE A 77 29.75 8.33 2.38
CA ILE A 77 30.43 7.05 2.11
C ILE A 77 31.08 6.53 3.41
N ALA A 78 31.85 7.37 4.10
CA ALA A 78 32.50 6.97 5.34
C ALA A 78 31.49 6.57 6.44
N LEU A 79 30.36 7.30 6.54
CA LEU A 79 29.27 7.01 7.46
C LEU A 79 28.63 5.66 7.16
N LEU A 80 28.36 5.35 5.88
CA LEU A 80 27.79 4.08 5.46
C LEU A 80 28.70 2.90 5.82
N ILE A 81 29.99 2.99 5.52
CA ILE A 81 30.96 1.93 5.80
C ILE A 81 31.04 1.65 7.30
N ARG A 82 31.24 2.70 8.12
CA ARG A 82 31.28 2.57 9.57
C ARG A 82 29.99 1.99 10.13
N GLY A 83 28.84 2.51 9.70
CA GLY A 83 27.53 2.03 10.16
C GLY A 83 27.26 0.55 9.83
N VAL A 84 27.71 0.07 8.66
CA VAL A 84 27.63 -1.36 8.32
C VAL A 84 28.49 -2.21 9.26
N GLN A 85 29.71 -1.80 9.56
CA GLN A 85 30.60 -2.51 10.48
C GLN A 85 30.04 -2.53 11.90
N GLU A 86 29.59 -1.39 12.42
CA GLU A 86 28.99 -1.28 13.75
C GLU A 86 27.70 -2.11 13.89
N SER A 87 26.80 -2.02 12.90
CA SER A 87 25.56 -2.78 12.94
C SER A 87 25.78 -4.29 12.81
N ALA A 88 26.76 -4.74 12.01
CA ALA A 88 27.13 -6.14 11.93
C ALA A 88 27.63 -6.70 13.26
N ALA A 89 28.38 -5.89 14.02
CA ALA A 89 28.89 -6.29 15.32
C ALA A 89 27.81 -6.53 16.38
N LEU A 90 26.65 -5.87 16.24
CA LEU A 90 25.51 -5.99 17.16
C LEU A 90 24.59 -7.18 16.87
N ILE A 91 24.75 -7.86 15.74
CA ILE A 91 23.86 -8.96 15.35
C ILE A 91 24.33 -10.25 16.04
N GLU A 92 23.43 -10.84 16.83
CA GLU A 92 23.67 -12.07 17.58
C GLU A 92 23.11 -13.33 16.89
N THR A 93 22.27 -13.19 15.85
CA THR A 93 21.58 -14.31 15.22
C THR A 93 22.25 -14.75 13.93
N ASP A 94 22.33 -16.06 13.72
CA ASP A 94 22.82 -16.67 12.47
C ASP A 94 21.75 -16.67 11.35
N GLU A 95 20.51 -16.32 11.66
CA GLU A 95 19.41 -16.22 10.69
C GLU A 95 19.48 -14.90 9.91
N GLN A 96 20.30 -14.85 8.86
CA GLN A 96 20.50 -13.66 8.07
C GLN A 96 20.01 -13.84 6.62
N ASP A 97 19.51 -12.72 6.07
CA ASP A 97 19.27 -12.59 4.64
C ASP A 97 20.63 -12.55 3.92
N ASP A 98 20.74 -13.28 2.82
CA ASP A 98 21.94 -13.28 1.99
C ASP A 98 21.88 -12.18 0.92
N ILE A 99 23.04 -11.62 0.56
CA ILE A 99 23.23 -10.87 -0.67
C ILE A 99 23.45 -11.89 -1.78
N LEU A 100 22.64 -11.85 -2.82
CA LEU A 100 22.63 -12.88 -3.85
C LEU A 100 22.94 -12.29 -5.24
N PRO A 101 23.53 -13.09 -6.14
CA PRO A 101 23.73 -12.70 -7.52
C PRO A 101 22.38 -12.48 -8.25
N PRO A 102 22.40 -11.87 -9.46
CA PRO A 102 21.21 -11.74 -10.28
C PRO A 102 20.59 -13.11 -10.61
N ASP A 103 19.29 -13.11 -10.86
CA ASP A 103 18.63 -14.24 -11.51
C ASP A 103 19.00 -14.27 -12.99
N GLU A 104 18.79 -15.41 -13.65
CA GLU A 104 19.18 -15.62 -15.05
C GLU A 104 18.39 -14.71 -16.02
N HIS A 105 17.16 -14.36 -15.65
CA HIS A 105 16.28 -13.57 -16.53
C HIS A 105 15.36 -12.65 -15.73
N TYR A 106 15.14 -11.46 -16.26
CA TYR A 106 14.18 -10.47 -15.79
C TYR A 106 13.29 -10.04 -16.94
N GLU A 107 11.98 -10.09 -16.74
CA GLU A 107 11.00 -9.59 -17.69
C GLU A 107 11.03 -8.05 -17.77
N THR A 108 10.53 -7.50 -18.88
CA THR A 108 10.37 -6.06 -19.02
C THR A 108 8.96 -5.66 -18.60
N VAL A 109 8.85 -4.70 -17.69
CA VAL A 109 7.58 -4.13 -17.24
C VAL A 109 7.61 -2.63 -17.44
N CYS A 110 6.60 -2.11 -18.17
CA CYS A 110 6.44 -0.68 -18.38
C CYS A 110 5.26 -0.14 -17.55
N ASN A 111 5.56 0.81 -16.67
CA ASN A 111 4.59 1.61 -15.92
C ASN A 111 5.12 3.03 -15.65
N TYR A 112 5.83 3.56 -16.66
CA TYR A 112 6.31 4.93 -16.69
C TYR A 112 5.79 5.63 -17.94
N SER A 113 5.22 6.82 -17.79
CA SER A 113 4.69 7.66 -18.84
C SER A 113 5.51 8.96 -18.93
N GLU A 114 6.25 9.14 -20.04
CA GLU A 114 6.96 10.40 -20.31
C GLU A 114 5.98 11.57 -20.47
N ALA A 115 4.81 11.30 -21.04
CA ALA A 115 3.76 12.32 -21.19
C ALA A 115 3.29 12.85 -19.82
N LEU A 116 3.11 11.96 -18.81
CA LEU A 116 2.74 12.38 -17.47
C LEU A 116 3.85 13.19 -16.78
N GLU A 117 5.11 12.84 -17.02
CA GLU A 117 6.25 13.57 -16.46
C GLU A 117 6.28 15.02 -16.94
N SER A 118 5.86 15.26 -18.18
CA SER A 118 5.85 16.56 -18.82
C SER A 118 4.63 17.42 -18.47
N VAL A 119 3.64 16.90 -17.74
CA VAL A 119 2.43 17.64 -17.35
C VAL A 119 2.78 18.75 -16.35
N PRO A 120 2.51 20.04 -16.68
CA PRO A 120 2.80 21.16 -15.79
C PRO A 120 1.94 21.11 -14.51
N ALA A 121 2.42 21.79 -13.47
CA ALA A 121 1.69 21.88 -12.20
C ALA A 121 0.33 22.57 -12.37
N GLU A 122 0.25 23.57 -13.24
CA GLU A 122 -0.93 24.34 -13.55
C GLU A 122 -2.07 23.47 -14.06
N ASP A 123 -1.79 22.49 -14.92
CA ASP A 123 -2.81 21.60 -15.46
C ASP A 123 -3.36 20.65 -14.37
N LYS A 124 -2.51 20.21 -13.46
CA LYS A 124 -2.91 19.39 -12.30
C LYS A 124 -3.78 20.21 -11.32
N ILE A 125 -3.44 21.49 -11.12
CA ILE A 125 -4.24 22.42 -10.32
C ILE A 125 -5.59 22.68 -11.01
N ALA A 126 -5.58 22.92 -12.32
CA ALA A 126 -6.79 23.14 -13.10
C ALA A 126 -7.73 21.93 -13.02
N LEU A 127 -7.21 20.72 -13.06
CA LEU A 127 -7.99 19.49 -12.87
C LEU A 127 -8.66 19.45 -11.49
N ALA A 128 -7.93 19.79 -10.41
CA ALA A 128 -8.50 19.82 -9.06
C ALA A 128 -9.59 20.89 -8.91
N MET A 129 -9.37 22.07 -9.49
CA MET A 129 -10.37 23.17 -9.52
C MET A 129 -11.62 22.77 -10.31
N GLU A 130 -11.46 22.11 -11.44
CA GLU A 130 -12.58 21.64 -12.27
C GLU A 130 -13.40 20.55 -11.56
N ILE A 131 -12.77 19.62 -10.86
CA ILE A 131 -13.46 18.62 -10.03
C ILE A 131 -14.30 19.34 -8.97
N ASP A 132 -13.71 20.25 -8.20
CA ASP A 132 -14.39 20.98 -7.12
C ASP A 132 -15.54 21.84 -7.66
N ARG A 133 -15.34 22.56 -8.79
CA ARG A 133 -16.36 23.35 -9.46
C ARG A 133 -17.57 22.51 -9.88
N ARG A 134 -17.34 21.32 -10.46
CA ARG A 134 -18.41 20.39 -10.85
C ARG A 134 -19.16 19.89 -9.62
N MET A 135 -18.46 19.56 -8.56
CA MET A 135 -19.06 19.13 -7.31
C MET A 135 -19.98 20.19 -6.70
N GLN A 136 -19.57 21.47 -6.74
CA GLN A 136 -20.40 22.59 -6.26
C GLN A 136 -21.66 22.84 -7.09
N GLN A 137 -21.66 22.47 -8.37
CA GLN A 137 -22.75 22.69 -9.30
C GLN A 137 -23.68 21.48 -9.46
N ALA A 138 -23.35 20.32 -8.87
CA ALA A 138 -24.06 19.07 -9.14
C ALA A 138 -25.47 19.00 -8.54
N ASP A 139 -25.61 19.26 -7.25
CA ASP A 139 -26.89 19.18 -6.53
C ASP A 139 -26.83 20.05 -5.27
N ALA A 140 -27.90 20.78 -4.97
CA ALA A 140 -27.98 21.68 -3.80
C ALA A 140 -27.83 20.96 -2.44
N ARG A 141 -28.06 19.65 -2.40
CA ARG A 141 -27.87 18.81 -1.21
C ARG A 141 -26.43 18.39 -1.00
N ILE A 142 -25.56 18.56 -2.01
CA ILE A 142 -24.14 18.21 -1.98
C ILE A 142 -23.33 19.36 -1.41
N LYS A 143 -22.55 19.04 -0.40
CA LYS A 143 -21.50 19.91 0.11
C LYS A 143 -20.15 19.26 -0.17
N PRO A 144 -19.38 19.76 -1.14
CA PRO A 144 -18.04 19.28 -1.41
C PRO A 144 -17.15 19.41 -0.15
N ASP A 145 -16.30 18.43 0.08
CA ASP A 145 -15.26 18.50 1.10
C ASP A 145 -13.92 18.80 0.44
N ASP A 146 -13.16 17.79 0.06
CA ASP A 146 -11.85 17.96 -0.59
C ASP A 146 -11.87 17.44 -2.02
N SER A 147 -11.26 18.19 -2.94
CA SER A 147 -10.85 17.73 -4.27
C SER A 147 -9.33 17.75 -4.34
N VAL A 148 -8.73 16.58 -4.51
CA VAL A 148 -7.28 16.39 -4.41
C VAL A 148 -6.76 15.75 -5.68
N VAL A 149 -5.67 16.31 -6.24
CA VAL A 149 -4.89 15.70 -7.32
C VAL A 149 -3.46 15.49 -6.83
N ARG A 150 -2.95 14.29 -7.09
CA ARG A 150 -1.57 13.94 -6.76
C ARG A 150 -0.91 13.21 -7.91
N SER A 151 0.37 13.49 -8.15
CA SER A 151 1.22 12.66 -8.99
C SER A 151 2.50 12.32 -8.26
N ALA A 152 3.05 11.17 -8.60
CA ALA A 152 4.32 10.72 -8.04
C ALA A 152 5.14 10.02 -9.11
N LYS A 153 6.47 10.18 -9.03
CA LYS A 153 7.47 9.41 -9.75
C LYS A 153 8.34 8.72 -8.72
N GLU A 154 8.61 7.47 -8.92
CA GLU A 154 9.50 6.69 -8.08
C GLU A 154 10.56 6.00 -8.91
N THR A 155 11.82 6.08 -8.48
CA THR A 155 12.92 5.29 -9.02
C THR A 155 13.47 4.40 -7.92
N PHE A 156 13.66 3.14 -8.23
CA PHE A 156 14.27 2.16 -7.35
C PHE A 156 15.42 1.47 -8.05
N CYS A 157 16.60 1.47 -7.40
CA CYS A 157 17.78 0.76 -7.92
C CYS A 157 18.30 -0.19 -6.86
N LEU A 158 18.71 -1.38 -7.29
CA LEU A 158 19.37 -2.37 -6.45
C LEU A 158 20.63 -2.86 -7.17
N ARG A 159 21.78 -2.66 -6.53
CA ARG A 159 23.09 -3.04 -7.08
C ARG A 159 23.89 -3.78 -6.02
N ASN A 160 24.66 -4.77 -6.42
CA ASN A 160 25.58 -5.42 -5.50
C ASN A 160 26.90 -5.86 -6.17
N THR A 161 27.85 -6.21 -5.33
CA THR A 161 29.18 -6.66 -5.77
C THR A 161 29.21 -8.06 -6.37
N LEU A 162 28.07 -8.75 -6.46
CA LEU A 162 27.91 -10.04 -7.12
C LEU A 162 27.34 -9.93 -8.54
N GLY A 163 27.30 -8.71 -9.09
CA GLY A 163 26.88 -8.44 -10.47
C GLY A 163 25.40 -8.06 -10.63
N LEU A 164 24.63 -7.90 -9.57
CA LEU A 164 23.27 -7.39 -9.68
C LEU A 164 23.31 -5.88 -9.99
N ASP A 165 22.61 -5.46 -11.05
CA ASP A 165 22.37 -4.07 -11.40
C ASP A 165 20.95 -3.92 -11.95
N LEU A 166 20.02 -3.59 -11.11
CA LEU A 166 18.61 -3.47 -11.43
C LEU A 166 18.12 -2.05 -11.16
N SER A 167 17.33 -1.52 -12.08
CA SER A 167 16.68 -0.21 -11.94
C SER A 167 15.24 -0.29 -12.46
N HIS A 168 14.34 0.39 -11.79
CA HIS A 168 12.95 0.50 -12.19
C HIS A 168 12.45 1.91 -11.85
N THR A 169 11.87 2.58 -12.85
CA THR A 169 11.21 3.87 -12.70
C THR A 169 9.73 3.71 -13.03
N SER A 170 8.88 4.28 -12.22
CA SER A 170 7.44 4.33 -12.44
C SER A 170 6.90 5.70 -12.07
N ASN A 171 5.81 6.11 -12.70
CA ASN A 171 5.07 7.29 -12.31
C ASN A 171 3.57 7.01 -12.38
N MET A 172 2.78 7.85 -11.71
CA MET A 172 1.32 7.78 -11.72
C MET A 172 0.72 9.11 -11.32
N ILE A 173 -0.51 9.32 -11.72
CA ILE A 173 -1.37 10.39 -11.24
C ILE A 173 -2.66 9.80 -10.69
N TYR A 174 -3.19 10.38 -9.65
CA TYR A 174 -4.53 10.05 -9.15
C TYR A 174 -5.23 11.30 -8.64
N ALA A 175 -6.55 11.28 -8.73
CA ALA A 175 -7.39 12.28 -8.11
C ALA A 175 -8.52 11.62 -7.33
N TYR A 176 -8.92 12.27 -6.25
CA TYR A 176 -10.11 11.87 -5.50
C TYR A 176 -10.87 13.09 -5.01
N THR A 177 -12.15 12.89 -4.77
CA THR A 177 -13.00 13.87 -4.10
C THR A 177 -13.93 13.19 -3.10
N SER A 178 -14.35 13.93 -2.11
CA SER A 178 -15.34 13.53 -1.12
C SER A 178 -16.41 14.60 -0.96
N ALA A 179 -17.61 14.19 -0.59
CA ALA A 179 -18.73 15.08 -0.37
C ALA A 179 -19.65 14.58 0.72
N LEU A 180 -20.33 15.53 1.36
CA LEU A 180 -21.45 15.28 2.25
C LEU A 180 -22.76 15.62 1.51
N ALA A 181 -23.65 14.63 1.34
CA ALA A 181 -25.03 14.87 0.95
C ALA A 181 -25.91 15.01 2.20
N LYS A 182 -26.81 16.01 2.22
CA LYS A 182 -27.73 16.22 3.33
C LYS A 182 -29.14 16.54 2.82
N GLU A 183 -30.15 15.87 3.41
CA GLU A 183 -31.56 16.11 3.15
C GLU A 183 -32.36 15.89 4.44
N GLY A 184 -32.86 16.99 5.01
CA GLY A 184 -33.45 16.96 6.36
C GLY A 184 -32.49 16.39 7.41
N GLU A 185 -32.92 15.36 8.13
CA GLU A 185 -32.09 14.63 9.12
C GLU A 185 -31.20 13.54 8.48
N SER A 186 -31.35 13.27 7.19
CA SER A 186 -30.55 12.28 6.49
C SER A 186 -29.24 12.90 6.00
N ALA A 187 -28.13 12.25 6.30
CA ALA A 187 -26.83 12.65 5.82
C ALA A 187 -26.01 11.43 5.37
N ALA A 188 -25.28 11.55 4.27
CA ALA A 188 -24.44 10.51 3.71
C ALA A 188 -23.19 11.10 3.08
N THR A 189 -22.10 10.33 3.04
CA THR A 189 -20.86 10.75 2.40
C THR A 189 -20.62 9.92 1.13
N GLY A 190 -20.16 10.61 0.09
CA GLY A 190 -19.67 9.98 -1.13
C GLY A 190 -18.16 10.13 -1.26
N PHE A 191 -17.58 9.22 -2.01
CA PHE A 191 -16.16 9.21 -2.33
C PHE A 191 -15.92 8.61 -3.70
N LYS A 192 -15.10 9.27 -4.51
CA LYS A 192 -14.65 8.73 -5.79
C LYS A 192 -13.16 8.98 -5.97
N LEU A 193 -12.45 7.96 -6.44
CA LEU A 193 -11.05 8.03 -6.81
C LEU A 193 -10.86 7.43 -8.21
N LEU A 194 -10.06 8.12 -9.03
CA LEU A 194 -9.51 7.62 -10.29
C LEU A 194 -7.99 7.77 -10.26
N TRP A 195 -7.31 6.92 -11.03
CA TRP A 195 -5.88 6.96 -11.21
C TRP A 195 -5.51 6.56 -12.64
N GLY A 196 -4.33 6.94 -13.07
CA GLY A 196 -3.84 6.60 -14.39
C GLY A 196 -2.41 7.06 -14.63
N TYR A 197 -2.04 7.11 -15.90
CA TYR A 197 -0.74 7.49 -16.41
C TYR A 197 -0.77 8.72 -17.31
N SER A 198 -1.94 9.36 -17.41
CA SER A 198 -2.17 10.63 -18.10
C SER A 198 -3.29 11.40 -17.43
N LEU A 199 -3.44 12.70 -17.74
CA LEU A 199 -4.60 13.50 -17.28
C LEU A 199 -5.91 12.98 -17.89
N GLU A 200 -5.87 12.41 -19.07
CA GLU A 200 -7.04 11.86 -19.76
C GLU A 200 -7.64 10.65 -19.04
N ASP A 201 -6.82 9.93 -18.26
CA ASP A 201 -7.28 8.81 -17.43
C ASP A 201 -8.15 9.26 -16.25
N ILE A 202 -8.20 10.59 -15.99
CA ILE A 202 -8.85 11.19 -14.84
C ILE A 202 -9.86 12.25 -15.29
N PRO A 203 -10.97 11.87 -15.95
CA PRO A 203 -12.00 12.82 -16.33
C PRO A 203 -12.66 13.45 -15.10
N ALA A 204 -12.57 14.79 -14.96
CA ALA A 204 -13.14 15.51 -13.83
C ALA A 204 -14.64 15.23 -13.65
N ALA A 205 -15.38 15.07 -14.77
CA ALA A 205 -16.80 14.72 -14.75
C ALA A 205 -17.05 13.38 -14.08
N GLU A 206 -16.29 12.31 -14.45
CA GLU A 206 -16.49 10.98 -13.87
C GLU A 206 -16.22 10.93 -12.37
N ILE A 207 -15.23 11.73 -11.91
CA ILE A 207 -14.91 11.83 -10.47
C ILE A 207 -16.04 12.56 -9.75
N ALA A 208 -16.47 13.72 -10.24
CA ALA A 208 -17.48 14.54 -9.60
C ALA A 208 -18.85 13.83 -9.58
N ASP A 209 -19.31 13.36 -10.74
CA ASP A 209 -20.60 12.69 -10.88
C ASP A 209 -20.65 11.41 -10.04
N GLY A 210 -19.59 10.60 -10.09
CA GLY A 210 -19.51 9.36 -9.32
C GLY A 210 -19.49 9.59 -7.80
N CYS A 211 -18.86 10.68 -7.32
CA CYS A 211 -18.89 11.05 -5.91
C CYS A 211 -20.28 11.52 -5.48
N CYS A 212 -20.92 12.36 -6.29
CA CYS A 212 -22.29 12.86 -6.04
C CYS A 212 -23.30 11.71 -6.03
N GLU A 213 -23.23 10.82 -7.02
CA GLU A 213 -24.08 9.63 -7.10
C GLU A 213 -23.92 8.73 -5.87
N ASP A 214 -22.68 8.49 -5.45
CA ASP A 214 -22.39 7.68 -4.25
C ASP A 214 -22.99 8.31 -3.00
N ALA A 215 -22.88 9.65 -2.82
CA ALA A 215 -23.45 10.36 -1.69
C ALA A 215 -25.00 10.39 -1.72
N LEU A 216 -25.59 10.79 -2.85
CA LEU A 216 -27.03 10.97 -2.99
C LEU A 216 -27.79 9.64 -2.90
N SER A 217 -27.24 8.57 -3.49
CA SER A 217 -27.85 7.23 -3.44
C SER A 217 -28.02 6.68 -2.02
N GLN A 218 -27.36 7.24 -1.06
CA GLN A 218 -27.40 6.81 0.35
C GLN A 218 -28.38 7.65 1.21
N LEU A 219 -28.94 8.72 0.69
CA LEU A 219 -29.95 9.53 1.41
C LEU A 219 -31.24 8.73 1.64
N GLY A 220 -31.94 9.03 2.74
CA GLY A 220 -33.20 8.35 3.11
C GLY A 220 -33.04 6.85 3.43
N ALA A 221 -31.83 6.38 3.76
CA ALA A 221 -31.58 4.98 4.12
C ALA A 221 -32.29 4.61 5.42
N GLY A 222 -33.17 3.60 5.34
CA GLY A 222 -33.81 2.97 6.47
C GLY A 222 -32.90 1.97 7.22
N ARG A 223 -33.39 1.46 8.34
CA ARG A 223 -32.76 0.36 9.09
C ARG A 223 -33.22 -0.97 8.51
N MET A 224 -32.29 -1.87 8.25
CA MET A 224 -32.59 -3.26 7.90
C MET A 224 -32.59 -4.13 9.16
N LYS A 225 -33.51 -5.10 9.23
CA LYS A 225 -33.53 -6.10 10.32
C LYS A 225 -32.27 -6.97 10.22
N SER A 226 -31.74 -7.36 11.38
CA SER A 226 -30.65 -8.32 11.45
C SER A 226 -31.08 -9.69 10.92
N GLY A 227 -30.27 -10.33 10.10
CA GLY A 227 -30.60 -11.61 9.50
C GLY A 227 -29.50 -12.10 8.55
N LYS A 228 -29.70 -13.30 8.01
CA LYS A 228 -28.90 -13.84 6.91
C LYS A 228 -29.59 -13.48 5.61
N VAL A 229 -28.89 -12.78 4.74
CA VAL A 229 -29.40 -12.30 3.45
C VAL A 229 -28.38 -12.55 2.34
N PRO A 230 -28.81 -12.77 1.09
CA PRO A 230 -27.93 -12.75 -0.06
C PRO A 230 -27.26 -11.36 -0.18
N VAL A 231 -25.98 -11.35 -0.50
CA VAL A 231 -25.20 -10.11 -0.60
C VAL A 231 -24.44 -10.07 -1.92
N VAL A 232 -24.52 -8.94 -2.61
CA VAL A 232 -23.65 -8.60 -3.73
C VAL A 232 -22.65 -7.55 -3.25
N ILE A 233 -21.35 -7.84 -3.40
CA ILE A 233 -20.29 -6.93 -3.02
C ILE A 233 -19.75 -6.27 -4.29
N ARG A 234 -19.73 -4.94 -4.35
CA ARG A 234 -19.14 -4.20 -5.47
C ARG A 234 -17.64 -4.50 -5.58
N GLY A 235 -17.09 -4.50 -6.80
CA GLY A 235 -15.70 -4.83 -7.08
C GLY A 235 -14.70 -4.00 -6.27
N GLY A 236 -14.90 -2.68 -6.15
CA GLY A 236 -14.04 -1.82 -5.33
C GLY A 236 -14.02 -2.22 -3.85
N THR A 237 -15.20 -2.52 -3.28
CA THR A 237 -15.31 -2.98 -1.88
C THR A 237 -14.66 -4.36 -1.69
N MET A 238 -14.77 -5.25 -2.68
CA MET A 238 -14.11 -6.56 -2.65
C MET A 238 -12.58 -6.38 -2.72
N ALA A 239 -12.07 -5.47 -3.57
CA ALA A 239 -10.66 -5.13 -3.63
C ALA A 239 -10.12 -4.60 -2.29
N ASP A 240 -10.87 -3.72 -1.61
CA ASP A 240 -10.53 -3.23 -0.27
C ASP A 240 -10.47 -4.36 0.75
N LEU A 241 -11.41 -5.31 0.70
CA LEU A 241 -11.41 -6.49 1.57
C LEU A 241 -10.20 -7.38 1.30
N LEU A 242 -9.93 -7.71 0.04
CA LEU A 242 -8.77 -8.50 -0.35
C LEU A 242 -7.45 -7.83 0.06
N SER A 243 -7.33 -6.53 -0.15
CA SER A 243 -6.15 -5.76 0.29
C SER A 243 -5.97 -5.79 1.81
N THR A 244 -7.05 -5.60 2.58
CA THR A 244 -7.03 -5.63 4.04
C THR A 244 -6.58 -6.98 4.59
N PHE A 245 -7.00 -8.07 3.95
CA PHE A 245 -6.70 -9.43 4.39
C PHE A 245 -5.55 -10.09 3.61
N SER A 246 -4.91 -9.38 2.68
CA SER A 246 -3.83 -9.92 1.83
C SER A 246 -2.67 -10.56 2.63
N GLY A 247 -2.45 -10.08 3.87
CA GLY A 247 -1.46 -10.68 4.77
C GLY A 247 -1.69 -12.15 5.11
N VAL A 248 -2.90 -12.69 4.87
CA VAL A 248 -3.18 -14.13 5.06
C VAL A 248 -2.40 -15.00 4.08
N PHE A 249 -2.07 -14.46 2.88
CA PHE A 249 -1.28 -15.16 1.86
C PHE A 249 0.23 -15.04 2.07
N SER A 250 0.70 -14.31 3.08
CA SER A 250 2.13 -14.19 3.39
C SER A 250 2.66 -15.46 4.01
N ALA A 251 3.67 -16.07 3.40
CA ALA A 251 4.38 -17.22 3.96
C ALA A 251 5.10 -16.87 5.27
N ASP A 252 5.59 -15.63 5.43
CA ASP A 252 6.17 -15.17 6.68
C ASP A 252 5.15 -15.17 7.82
N ASN A 253 3.93 -14.67 7.56
CA ASN A 253 2.84 -14.75 8.53
C ASN A 253 2.43 -16.20 8.82
N ALA A 254 2.42 -17.07 7.79
CA ALA A 254 2.11 -18.47 7.97
C ALA A 254 3.14 -19.20 8.85
N GLN A 255 4.43 -18.99 8.60
CA GLN A 255 5.53 -19.55 9.38
C GLN A 255 5.59 -19.05 10.82
N LYS A 256 5.04 -17.84 11.08
CA LYS A 256 4.88 -17.28 12.43
C LYS A 256 3.56 -17.67 13.11
N GLY A 257 2.73 -18.50 12.48
CA GLY A 257 1.42 -18.90 13.01
C GLY A 257 0.37 -17.77 13.00
N LEU A 258 0.58 -16.73 12.18
CA LEU A 258 -0.30 -15.55 12.08
C LEU A 258 -1.27 -15.63 10.89
N SER A 259 -1.19 -16.67 10.06
CA SER A 259 -2.08 -16.90 8.91
C SER A 259 -2.96 -18.13 9.14
N LEU A 260 -4.25 -17.99 8.82
CA LEU A 260 -5.20 -19.10 8.80
C LEU A 260 -4.98 -20.06 7.61
N LEU A 261 -4.11 -19.71 6.67
CA LEU A 261 -3.76 -20.54 5.51
C LEU A 261 -2.47 -21.34 5.68
N ALA A 262 -1.85 -21.28 6.87
CA ALA A 262 -0.62 -22.03 7.15
C ALA A 262 -0.85 -23.55 7.00
N GLY A 263 -0.08 -24.19 6.11
CA GLY A 263 -0.16 -25.63 5.84
C GLY A 263 -1.43 -26.10 5.12
N ARG A 264 -2.14 -25.18 4.46
CA ARG A 264 -3.38 -25.48 3.74
C ARG A 264 -3.25 -25.44 2.22
N GLU A 265 -2.02 -25.42 1.71
CA GLU A 265 -1.76 -25.53 0.28
C GLU A 265 -2.32 -26.86 -0.25
N GLY A 266 -3.05 -26.82 -1.35
CA GLY A 266 -3.79 -27.96 -1.93
C GLY A 266 -5.23 -28.11 -1.43
N GLU A 267 -5.64 -27.39 -0.38
CA GLU A 267 -7.01 -27.45 0.11
C GLU A 267 -7.96 -26.52 -0.67
N THR A 268 -9.23 -26.90 -0.74
CA THR A 268 -10.29 -26.03 -1.23
C THR A 268 -10.69 -25.04 -0.15
N ILE A 269 -10.41 -23.73 -0.40
CA ILE A 269 -10.67 -22.65 0.56
C ILE A 269 -11.72 -21.65 0.07
N ALA A 270 -12.12 -21.75 -1.18
CA ALA A 270 -13.12 -20.89 -1.82
C ALA A 270 -13.97 -21.67 -2.79
N SER A 271 -15.00 -21.02 -3.36
CA SER A 271 -15.83 -21.60 -4.43
C SER A 271 -14.99 -21.86 -5.68
N ALA A 272 -15.35 -22.89 -6.45
CA ALA A 272 -14.63 -23.27 -7.69
C ALA A 272 -14.58 -22.16 -8.75
N CYS A 273 -15.46 -21.16 -8.69
CA CYS A 273 -15.43 -20.00 -9.58
C CYS A 273 -14.36 -18.96 -9.19
N VAL A 274 -13.66 -19.12 -8.04
CA VAL A 274 -12.70 -18.14 -7.55
C VAL A 274 -11.30 -18.52 -7.99
N THR A 275 -10.68 -17.63 -8.74
CA THR A 275 -9.24 -17.65 -9.05
C THR A 275 -8.63 -16.31 -8.62
N LEU A 276 -7.61 -16.34 -7.79
CA LEU A 276 -6.86 -15.17 -7.33
C LEU A 276 -5.43 -15.27 -7.84
N THR A 277 -5.07 -14.33 -8.72
CA THR A 277 -3.76 -14.29 -9.36
C THR A 277 -2.94 -13.12 -8.81
N ASP A 278 -1.69 -13.37 -8.45
CA ASP A 278 -0.65 -12.37 -8.26
C ASP A 278 0.09 -12.20 -9.59
N ASP A 279 -0.12 -11.04 -10.24
CA ASP A 279 0.48 -10.72 -11.54
C ASP A 279 1.38 -9.46 -11.43
N PRO A 280 2.65 -9.63 -11.05
CA PRO A 280 3.59 -8.52 -10.95
C PRO A 280 4.07 -8.01 -12.32
N LEU A 281 3.72 -8.68 -13.40
CA LEU A 281 4.14 -8.35 -14.76
C LEU A 281 3.02 -7.68 -15.59
N MET A 282 1.90 -7.34 -14.93
CA MET A 282 0.78 -6.70 -15.60
C MET A 282 1.22 -5.35 -16.22
N PRO A 283 1.08 -5.16 -17.54
CA PRO A 283 1.37 -3.89 -18.16
C PRO A 283 0.54 -2.77 -17.52
N TRP A 284 1.19 -1.65 -17.21
CA TRP A 284 0.53 -0.51 -16.54
C TRP A 284 -0.13 -0.85 -15.20
N GLY A 285 0.31 -1.91 -14.53
CA GLY A 285 -0.12 -2.21 -13.17
C GLY A 285 0.61 -1.33 -12.16
N LEU A 286 -0.10 -0.74 -11.19
CA LEU A 286 0.49 0.15 -10.18
C LEU A 286 1.62 -0.48 -9.36
N GLY A 287 1.50 -1.77 -9.06
CA GLY A 287 2.50 -2.52 -8.30
C GLY A 287 3.40 -3.39 -9.16
N SER A 288 3.31 -3.31 -10.49
CA SER A 288 4.09 -4.16 -11.38
C SER A 288 5.57 -3.79 -11.37
N GLY A 289 6.41 -4.81 -11.51
CA GLY A 289 7.86 -4.65 -11.57
C GLY A 289 8.52 -6.00 -11.84
N ALA A 290 9.57 -5.98 -12.66
CA ALA A 290 10.30 -7.17 -13.08
C ALA A 290 11.05 -7.89 -11.96
N PHE A 291 11.26 -7.23 -10.84
CA PHE A 291 11.98 -7.75 -9.67
C PHE A 291 11.39 -7.21 -8.38
N ASP A 292 11.61 -7.94 -7.30
CA ASP A 292 11.23 -7.53 -5.95
C ASP A 292 12.34 -6.73 -5.25
N ARG A 293 12.10 -6.31 -4.01
CA ARG A 293 13.10 -5.56 -3.24
C ARG A 293 14.33 -6.37 -2.81
N GLU A 294 14.29 -7.66 -2.96
CA GLU A 294 15.42 -8.57 -2.70
C GLU A 294 16.20 -8.88 -3.99
N GLY A 295 15.85 -8.20 -5.12
CA GLY A 295 16.48 -8.35 -6.42
C GLY A 295 16.11 -9.66 -7.12
N ALA A 296 15.01 -10.22 -6.74
CA ALA A 296 14.55 -11.46 -7.33
C ALA A 296 13.56 -11.21 -8.47
N ALA A 297 13.72 -11.92 -9.58
CA ALA A 297 12.79 -11.87 -10.71
C ALA A 297 11.36 -12.21 -10.25
N THR A 298 10.40 -11.39 -10.63
CA THR A 298 8.99 -11.62 -10.30
C THR A 298 8.34 -12.52 -11.35
N VAL A 299 7.37 -13.33 -10.92
CA VAL A 299 6.64 -14.23 -11.81
C VAL A 299 5.15 -14.19 -11.51
N LYS A 300 4.33 -14.27 -12.56
CA LYS A 300 2.89 -14.45 -12.46
C LYS A 300 2.55 -15.80 -11.85
N LYS A 301 1.61 -15.84 -10.90
CA LYS A 301 1.18 -17.08 -10.24
C LYS A 301 -0.23 -16.98 -9.70
N ASN A 302 -0.90 -18.13 -9.61
CA ASN A 302 -2.20 -18.23 -8.94
C ASN A 302 -1.98 -18.54 -7.46
N LEU A 303 -2.53 -17.70 -6.59
CA LEU A 303 -2.63 -17.99 -5.15
C LEU A 303 -3.79 -18.95 -4.88
N ILE A 304 -4.92 -18.68 -5.52
CA ILE A 304 -6.09 -19.55 -5.54
C ILE A 304 -6.42 -19.85 -7.00
N GLU A 305 -6.68 -21.09 -7.33
CA GLU A 305 -7.10 -21.49 -8.66
C GLU A 305 -8.26 -22.48 -8.54
N GLY A 306 -9.42 -22.12 -9.13
CA GLY A 306 -10.62 -22.94 -9.03
C GLY A 306 -11.03 -23.24 -7.59
N GLY A 307 -10.85 -22.29 -6.69
CA GLY A 307 -11.14 -22.42 -5.26
C GLY A 307 -10.06 -23.10 -4.42
N VAL A 308 -9.03 -23.67 -5.04
CA VAL A 308 -7.93 -24.40 -4.35
C VAL A 308 -6.77 -23.46 -4.07
N LEU A 309 -6.27 -23.43 -2.84
CA LEU A 309 -5.04 -22.68 -2.47
C LEU A 309 -3.84 -23.37 -3.13
N ARG A 310 -3.15 -22.66 -4.02
CA ARG A 310 -2.00 -23.20 -4.75
C ARG A 310 -0.68 -22.93 -4.06
N THR A 311 -0.52 -21.72 -3.53
CA THR A 311 0.73 -21.30 -2.90
C THR A 311 0.51 -20.10 -1.99
N LEU A 312 1.47 -19.87 -1.10
CA LEU A 312 1.63 -18.63 -0.36
C LEU A 312 2.68 -17.73 -1.03
N LEU A 313 2.73 -16.47 -0.63
CA LEU A 313 3.73 -15.51 -1.09
C LEU A 313 4.98 -15.62 -0.23
N HIS A 314 6.06 -16.13 -0.83
CA HIS A 314 7.35 -16.30 -0.17
C HIS A 314 8.31 -15.15 -0.47
N ASN A 315 9.09 -14.72 0.52
CA ASN A 315 10.36 -14.05 0.34
C ASN A 315 11.51 -15.09 0.35
N ARG A 316 12.74 -14.67 0.11
CA ARG A 316 13.90 -15.59 0.06
C ARG A 316 14.06 -16.41 1.35
N LYS A 317 13.92 -15.77 2.51
CA LYS A 317 14.03 -16.43 3.82
C LYS A 317 12.95 -17.51 4.01
N THR A 318 11.71 -17.18 3.72
CA THR A 318 10.58 -18.10 3.90
C THR A 318 10.60 -19.23 2.88
N ALA A 319 11.06 -18.98 1.65
CA ALA A 319 11.24 -19.97 0.61
C ALA A 319 12.33 -20.99 1.00
N LYS A 320 13.49 -20.52 1.48
CA LYS A 320 14.58 -21.35 1.99
C LYS A 320 14.10 -22.25 3.14
N LYS A 321 13.34 -21.68 4.10
CA LYS A 321 12.80 -22.43 5.24
C LYS A 321 11.75 -23.47 4.82
N ALA A 322 10.96 -23.20 3.79
CA ALA A 322 9.98 -24.12 3.25
C ALA A 322 10.53 -25.16 2.28
N GLY A 323 11.81 -25.06 1.89
CA GLY A 323 12.44 -25.94 0.91
C GLY A 323 11.85 -25.81 -0.50
N CYS A 324 11.14 -24.71 -0.79
CA CYS A 324 10.55 -24.46 -2.09
C CYS A 324 11.45 -23.56 -2.94
N LYS A 325 11.45 -23.79 -4.28
CA LYS A 325 12.05 -22.84 -5.22
C LYS A 325 11.31 -21.53 -5.09
N ASN A 326 12.05 -20.42 -5.04
CA ASN A 326 11.56 -19.05 -4.89
C ASN A 326 10.26 -18.77 -5.64
N ILE A 327 9.15 -18.76 -4.93
CA ILE A 327 7.88 -18.24 -5.39
C ILE A 327 7.73 -16.91 -4.66
N ARG A 328 8.00 -15.79 -5.33
CA ARG A 328 8.36 -14.55 -4.69
C ARG A 328 7.23 -13.59 -4.53
N GLN A 329 7.34 -12.83 -3.46
CA GLN A 329 6.40 -11.82 -3.03
C GLN A 329 6.46 -10.56 -3.88
N ARG A 330 5.33 -9.91 -3.95
CA ARG A 330 5.14 -8.50 -4.23
C ARG A 330 6.09 -7.62 -3.41
N ARG A 331 6.53 -6.48 -3.98
CA ARG A 331 7.27 -5.41 -3.30
C ARG A 331 6.87 -5.25 -1.84
N GLY A 332 7.81 -5.45 -0.94
CA GLY A 332 7.65 -5.07 0.46
C GLY A 332 7.32 -3.57 0.56
N ARG A 333 6.58 -3.21 1.59
CA ARG A 333 6.01 -1.88 1.88
C ARG A 333 6.84 -0.72 1.31
N GLY A 334 6.45 -0.24 0.12
CA GLY A 334 6.70 1.14 -0.29
C GLY A 334 5.86 2.08 0.57
N PRO A 335 6.07 3.40 0.49
CA PRO A 335 5.18 4.34 1.14
C PRO A 335 3.75 3.95 0.78
N ARG A 336 2.90 3.82 1.79
CA ARG A 336 1.52 3.37 1.63
C ARG A 336 0.83 4.32 0.67
N CYS A 337 0.66 3.89 -0.59
CA CYS A 337 -0.37 4.49 -1.41
C CYS A 337 -1.71 4.15 -0.74
N PRO A 338 -2.52 5.13 -0.33
CA PRO A 338 -3.72 4.88 0.47
C PRO A 338 -4.76 4.02 -0.23
N VAL A 339 -4.63 3.80 -1.54
CA VAL A 339 -5.59 3.02 -2.33
C VAL A 339 -4.86 2.37 -3.51
N GLU A 340 -4.76 1.06 -3.51
CA GLU A 340 -4.50 0.28 -4.72
C GLU A 340 -5.85 -0.16 -5.28
N PRO A 341 -6.32 0.38 -6.41
CA PRO A 341 -7.45 -0.21 -7.11
C PRO A 341 -6.98 -1.46 -7.84
N LEU A 342 -7.43 -2.61 -7.40
CA LEU A 342 -7.09 -3.92 -7.94
C LEU A 342 -7.80 -4.26 -9.25
N TYR A 343 -8.63 -3.35 -9.82
CA TYR A 343 -9.42 -3.69 -11.00
C TYR A 343 -9.85 -2.46 -11.80
N ARG A 344 -9.51 -2.47 -13.10
CA ARG A 344 -10.12 -1.60 -14.11
C ARG A 344 -11.13 -2.47 -14.90
N PRO A 345 -12.45 -2.30 -14.72
CA PRO A 345 -13.40 -3.04 -15.56
C PRO A 345 -13.22 -2.61 -17.03
N ARG A 346 -12.97 -3.55 -17.92
CA ARG A 346 -13.07 -3.28 -19.36
C ARG A 346 -14.46 -2.75 -19.66
N ARG A 347 -14.56 -1.64 -20.40
CA ARG A 347 -15.83 -1.07 -20.90
C ARG A 347 -16.58 -2.12 -21.78
N GLY A 348 -17.23 -3.08 -21.18
CA GLY A 348 -17.93 -4.14 -21.90
C GLY A 348 -18.48 -5.23 -21.00
N ASP A 349 -17.84 -5.49 -19.88
CA ASP A 349 -18.15 -6.68 -19.08
C ASP A 349 -19.41 -6.55 -18.20
N ALA A 350 -19.85 -5.31 -17.91
CA ALA A 350 -21.10 -5.09 -17.15
C ALA A 350 -22.38 -5.43 -17.94
N ARG A 351 -22.32 -5.48 -19.27
CA ARG A 351 -23.48 -5.85 -20.10
C ARG A 351 -23.59 -7.35 -20.39
N GLY A 352 -22.52 -8.12 -20.23
CA GLY A 352 -22.47 -9.55 -20.47
C GLY A 352 -22.98 -10.39 -19.31
N ALA A 353 -22.69 -9.99 -18.09
CA ALA A 353 -23.06 -10.75 -16.89
C ALA A 353 -24.56 -10.73 -16.56
N ALA A 354 -25.30 -9.73 -17.04
CA ALA A 354 -26.75 -9.62 -16.79
C ALA A 354 -27.64 -10.47 -17.73
N ARG A 355 -27.07 -11.16 -18.75
CA ARG A 355 -27.83 -11.92 -19.74
C ARG A 355 -27.80 -13.44 -19.58
N ALA A 356 -27.00 -13.96 -18.65
CA ALA A 356 -26.83 -15.42 -18.51
C ALA A 356 -27.81 -16.10 -17.53
N ASP A 357 -28.53 -15.35 -16.72
CA ASP A 357 -29.48 -15.91 -15.77
C ASP A 357 -30.85 -15.22 -15.98
N GLY A 358 -31.78 -15.91 -16.61
CA GLY A 358 -33.12 -15.43 -17.00
C GLY A 358 -34.04 -15.00 -15.84
N ARG A 359 -33.47 -14.40 -14.80
CA ARG A 359 -34.21 -13.85 -13.65
C ARG A 359 -34.23 -12.32 -13.70
N ARG A 360 -35.45 -11.82 -13.60
CA ARG A 360 -35.83 -10.41 -13.66
C ARG A 360 -34.85 -9.51 -12.87
N SER A 361 -34.43 -8.43 -13.52
CA SER A 361 -33.75 -7.31 -12.90
C SER A 361 -34.45 -6.87 -11.61
N VAL A 362 -33.84 -7.11 -10.47
CA VAL A 362 -34.25 -6.49 -9.21
C VAL A 362 -33.90 -5.01 -9.32
N PRO A 363 -34.87 -4.10 -9.13
CA PRO A 363 -34.53 -2.66 -9.14
C PRO A 363 -33.49 -2.38 -8.08
N ASP A 364 -32.50 -1.58 -8.44
CA ASP A 364 -31.36 -1.12 -7.60
C ASP A 364 -31.89 -0.28 -6.42
N ARG A 365 -32.47 -0.93 -5.43
CA ARG A 365 -32.82 -0.31 -4.15
C ARG A 365 -31.95 -0.87 -3.05
N GLY A 366 -30.73 -0.40 -3.08
CA GLY A 366 -30.01 0.02 -1.89
C GLY A 366 -29.60 -1.02 -0.89
N ILE A 367 -28.52 -1.74 -1.13
CA ILE A 367 -27.64 -2.21 -0.05
C ILE A 367 -26.40 -1.31 -0.07
N ARG A 368 -26.23 -0.51 0.97
CA ARG A 368 -25.36 0.66 0.98
C ARG A 368 -24.02 0.40 1.62
N PRO A 369 -22.87 0.61 0.91
CA PRO A 369 -21.53 0.24 1.36
C PRO A 369 -21.03 1.00 2.60
N ALA A 370 -21.33 2.28 2.74
CA ALA A 370 -20.69 3.14 3.73
C ALA A 370 -20.99 2.77 5.20
N ARG A 371 -22.24 2.42 5.54
CA ARG A 371 -22.59 2.02 6.93
C ARG A 371 -22.10 0.62 7.29
N TRP A 372 -21.93 -0.22 6.29
CA TRP A 372 -21.37 -1.54 6.45
C TRP A 372 -19.87 -1.46 6.76
N ARG A 373 -19.16 -0.55 6.10
CA ARG A 373 -17.73 -0.27 6.28
C ARG A 373 -17.40 0.16 7.71
N GLU A 374 -18.10 1.14 8.30
CA GLU A 374 -17.81 1.62 9.66
C GLU A 374 -18.05 0.56 10.75
N ARG A 375 -19.13 -0.22 10.66
CA ARG A 375 -19.43 -1.24 11.67
C ARG A 375 -18.53 -2.44 11.61
N HIS A 376 -18.09 -2.84 10.42
CA HIS A 376 -17.26 -4.03 10.25
C HIS A 376 -15.78 -3.74 10.46
N GLN A 377 -15.27 -2.58 10.08
CA GLN A 377 -13.92 -2.16 10.46
C GLN A 377 -13.75 -2.11 11.99
N ARG A 378 -14.72 -1.63 12.73
CA ARG A 378 -14.66 -1.63 14.21
C ARG A 378 -14.72 -3.05 14.81
N ARG A 379 -15.42 -3.99 14.18
CA ARG A 379 -15.45 -5.39 14.66
C ARG A 379 -14.20 -6.19 14.35
N PHE A 380 -13.56 -5.92 13.21
CA PHE A 380 -12.34 -6.62 12.80
C PHE A 380 -11.07 -6.05 13.46
N LEU A 381 -11.12 -4.80 13.94
CA LEU A 381 -10.01 -4.16 14.65
C LEU A 381 -10.09 -4.34 16.18
N ALA A 382 -11.13 -4.98 16.70
CA ALA A 382 -11.21 -5.29 18.14
C ALA A 382 -10.27 -6.46 18.51
N PRO A 383 -9.48 -6.35 19.59
CA PRO A 383 -8.56 -7.40 19.98
C PRO A 383 -9.29 -8.72 20.28
N ARG A 384 -8.68 -9.83 19.96
CA ARG A 384 -9.12 -11.23 20.09
C ARG A 384 -9.55 -11.70 21.51
N ALA A 385 -9.83 -10.83 22.46
CA ALA A 385 -10.09 -11.19 23.86
C ALA A 385 -11.50 -11.77 24.16
N ARG A 386 -12.36 -12.04 23.15
CA ARG A 386 -13.73 -12.53 23.43
C ARG A 386 -14.19 -13.75 22.61
N LEU A 387 -13.33 -14.71 22.36
CA LEU A 387 -13.73 -16.02 21.82
C LEU A 387 -13.31 -17.20 22.74
N ARG A 388 -13.29 -16.97 24.06
CA ARG A 388 -13.30 -18.06 25.04
C ARG A 388 -14.30 -17.73 26.14
N GLY A 389 -15.43 -18.42 26.16
CA GLY A 389 -16.37 -18.29 27.26
C GLY A 389 -17.78 -18.74 26.92
N ALA A 390 -17.95 -19.96 26.45
CA ALA A 390 -19.18 -20.69 26.70
C ALA A 390 -18.92 -21.78 27.74
N GLY A 391 -19.42 -21.57 28.95
CA GLY A 391 -19.49 -22.63 29.95
C GLY A 391 -18.61 -22.47 31.18
N ARG A 392 -19.04 -21.61 32.11
CA ARG A 392 -19.12 -21.93 33.56
C ARG A 392 -19.62 -20.70 34.33
N LYS A 393 -20.73 -20.88 34.98
CA LYS A 393 -21.22 -19.98 36.07
C LYS A 393 -20.19 -20.02 37.19
N ALA A 394 -19.69 -18.85 37.60
CA ALA A 394 -19.11 -18.66 38.93
C ALA A 394 -19.43 -17.26 39.40
N ARG A 395 -19.88 -17.21 40.64
CA ARG A 395 -20.34 -16.08 41.46
C ARG A 395 -19.31 -14.96 41.56
N ALA A 396 -19.81 -13.75 41.60
CA ALA A 396 -19.07 -12.58 42.05
C ALA A 396 -18.67 -12.70 43.54
N PRO A 397 -17.60 -12.02 43.92
CA PRO A 397 -17.78 -10.98 44.91
C PRO A 397 -17.11 -9.66 44.53
N GLY A 398 -17.75 -8.65 44.79
CA GLY A 398 -17.67 -7.37 45.38
C GLY A 398 -16.35 -6.64 45.44
N GLY A 399 -16.46 -5.34 45.18
CA GLY A 399 -15.64 -4.37 45.89
C GLY A 399 -14.60 -3.62 45.06
N ALA A 400 -14.99 -2.44 44.68
CA ALA A 400 -14.36 -1.18 45.04
C ALA A 400 -13.16 -0.65 44.25
N VAL A 401 -13.39 0.56 43.87
CA VAL A 401 -12.60 1.79 44.03
C VAL A 401 -11.79 2.28 42.82
N HIS A 402 -12.39 3.30 42.26
CA HIS A 402 -11.74 4.39 41.51
C HIS A 402 -10.46 4.91 42.13
N ARG A 403 -9.43 5.13 41.33
CA ARG A 403 -8.57 6.31 41.48
C ARG A 403 -8.12 6.86 40.14
N ARG A 404 -8.56 8.10 39.91
CA ARG A 404 -7.99 9.02 38.89
C ARG A 404 -6.54 9.34 39.29
N GLY A 405 -5.62 9.22 38.40
CA GLY A 405 -4.28 9.80 38.47
C GLY A 405 -4.20 11.02 37.58
N GLN A 406 -4.09 12.18 38.18
CA GLN A 406 -3.84 13.47 37.54
C GLN A 406 -2.39 13.53 37.00
N LEU A 407 -2.25 14.03 35.79
CA LEU A 407 -1.00 14.55 35.24
C LEU A 407 -0.65 15.85 35.98
N LEU A 408 0.56 15.96 36.47
CA LEU A 408 1.16 17.21 36.91
C LEU A 408 2.25 17.65 35.94
N PRO A 409 2.39 18.97 35.70
CA PRO A 409 3.28 19.53 34.70
C PRO A 409 4.72 19.70 35.20
N ALA A 410 5.66 19.66 34.27
CA ALA A 410 7.05 19.98 34.51
C ALA A 410 7.23 21.44 34.90
N ALA A 411 7.90 21.67 36.01
CA ALA A 411 8.36 22.99 36.45
C ALA A 411 9.82 23.18 36.00
N ALA A 412 10.02 24.28 35.30
CA ALA A 412 11.33 24.90 35.08
C ALA A 412 11.82 25.57 36.37
N GLY A 413 13.12 25.60 36.57
CA GLY A 413 13.62 26.42 37.65
C GLY A 413 15.12 26.35 37.91
N HIS A 414 15.82 27.25 37.33
CA HIS A 414 16.84 28.17 37.89
C HIS A 414 18.22 27.68 38.39
N HIS A 415 19.16 28.13 37.64
CA HIS A 415 20.44 28.81 38.04
C HIS A 415 20.83 28.81 39.52
N ARG A 416 22.07 28.43 39.82
CA ARG A 416 23.09 29.36 40.39
C ARG A 416 24.50 28.80 40.29
N ARG A 417 25.33 29.74 39.89
CA ARG A 417 26.80 29.90 39.91
C ARG A 417 27.48 29.48 41.22
N GLY A 418 28.74 29.14 41.07
CA GLY A 418 29.75 29.63 42.02
C GLY A 418 30.83 28.61 42.39
N GLN A 419 31.91 28.83 41.89
CA GLN A 419 33.36 28.70 42.18
C GLN A 419 34.07 27.62 41.41
#